data_57d7ed08cf41eb317ad460e08f0aedba
#
_entry.id   57d7ed08cf41eb317ad460e08f0aedba
#
_cell.length_a   1.000
_cell.length_b   1.000
_cell.length_c   1.000
_cell.angle_alpha   90.00
_cell.angle_beta   90.00
_cell.angle_gamma   90.00
#
_symmetry.space_group_name_H-M   'P 1'
#
loop_
_entity.id
_entity.type
_entity.pdbx_description
1 polymer ?
#
loop_
_entity_poly.entity_id
_entity_poly.type
_entity_poly.pdbx_seq_one_letter_code
_entity_poly.pdbx_strand_id
1 'polypeptide(L)'
;MLFRSCDWAVVNENGGVIVERFKTEGINPFAVSIEKIREVLHTHFAPVAAKYAISNIYFYGSGCIFSTVEKVKALFAEIVPSAEIFVGTDLDGAVNACCPDGNGIACIMGTGSASAQHEGGVRTKQVPALGYLLGDEGSGTVMGRLILSDFLKGVMPAHLAKAFAEEYGVTQAEALERAYHQPAANRYFGSFAPFLSKHLQDPYIKEFVKENLRRFVVRNVCQYRTDCHPANFVGSIASVFEELLSEVLAEEGVRKGVITASPMELLVKYHSK
;
A
#
# COMPACT_ATOMS: atom_id res chain seq x y z
N MET A 1 -9.02 -0.53 -0.76
CA MET A 1 -7.75 -0.65 0.01
C MET A 1 -7.96 0.04 1.34
N LEU A 2 -8.03 -0.71 2.45
CA LEU A 2 -8.16 -0.13 3.79
C LEU A 2 -6.77 -0.18 4.43
N PHE A 3 -6.05 0.92 4.41
CA PHE A 3 -4.80 1.05 5.17
C PHE A 3 -5.10 0.84 6.66
N ARG A 4 -4.23 0.07 7.33
CA ARG A 4 -4.39 -0.21 8.78
C ARG A 4 -4.04 1.01 9.62
N SER A 5 -3.14 1.86 9.13
CA SER A 5 -2.65 3.06 9.82
C SER A 5 -2.26 4.14 8.83
N CYS A 6 -2.26 5.39 9.27
CA CYS A 6 -1.52 6.48 8.64
C CYS A 6 -0.22 6.70 9.41
N ASP A 7 0.87 6.81 8.68
CA ASP A 7 2.16 7.25 9.20
C ASP A 7 2.30 8.76 9.00
N TRP A 8 2.80 9.45 10.01
CA TRP A 8 2.97 10.89 10.03
C TRP A 8 4.40 11.27 10.36
N ALA A 9 4.87 12.33 9.75
CA ALA A 9 6.14 12.97 10.08
C ALA A 9 5.95 14.48 10.16
N VAL A 10 6.40 15.08 11.25
CA VAL A 10 6.59 16.53 11.35
C VAL A 10 8.01 16.83 10.91
N VAL A 11 8.15 17.74 9.94
CA VAL A 11 9.41 18.04 9.28
C VAL A 11 9.75 19.50 9.48
N ASN A 12 11.01 19.79 9.81
CA ASN A 12 11.52 21.14 9.89
C ASN A 12 11.67 21.72 8.48
N GLU A 13 11.21 22.94 8.23
CA GLU A 13 11.34 23.66 6.96
C GLU A 13 12.81 23.82 6.49
N ASN A 14 13.73 23.94 7.43
CA ASN A 14 15.15 24.13 7.18
C ASN A 14 15.91 22.81 7.05
N GLY A 15 15.72 22.08 5.93
CA GLY A 15 16.55 20.92 5.59
C GLY A 15 15.90 19.54 5.71
N GLY A 16 14.58 19.45 5.82
CA GLY A 16 13.86 18.18 5.74
C GLY A 16 14.13 17.20 6.91
N VAL A 17 14.51 17.74 8.07
CA VAL A 17 14.74 16.90 9.25
C VAL A 17 13.43 16.56 9.93
N ILE A 18 13.17 15.26 10.12
CA ILE A 18 12.00 14.79 10.85
C ILE A 18 12.21 15.03 12.34
N VAL A 19 11.33 15.84 12.95
CA VAL A 19 11.38 16.20 14.36
C VAL A 19 10.43 15.37 15.24
N GLU A 20 9.32 14.87 14.67
CA GLU A 20 8.41 13.95 15.35
C GLU A 20 7.82 12.96 14.35
N ARG A 21 7.59 11.71 14.81
CA ARG A 21 6.83 10.68 14.06
C ARG A 21 5.74 10.13 14.95
N PHE A 22 4.58 9.90 14.34
CA PHE A 22 3.47 9.23 15.02
C PHE A 22 2.62 8.45 14.03
N LYS A 23 1.70 7.64 14.55
CA LYS A 23 0.77 6.83 13.76
C LYS A 23 -0.66 7.07 14.23
N THR A 24 -1.59 6.97 13.29
CA THR A 24 -3.01 6.97 13.58
C THR A 24 -3.69 5.77 12.94
N GLU A 25 -4.96 5.56 13.26
CA GLU A 25 -5.82 4.70 12.44
C GLU A 25 -5.84 5.21 11.01
N GLY A 26 -6.06 4.28 10.06
CA GLY A 26 -6.07 4.59 8.64
C GLY A 26 -7.21 5.52 8.24
N ILE A 27 -6.89 6.58 7.55
CA ILE A 27 -7.82 7.56 6.98
C ILE A 27 -8.09 7.17 5.53
N ASN A 28 -9.28 6.62 5.28
CA ASN A 28 -9.76 6.31 3.94
C ASN A 28 -11.22 6.80 3.83
N PRO A 29 -11.46 7.97 3.23
CA PRO A 29 -12.78 8.60 3.19
C PRO A 29 -13.78 7.85 2.32
N PHE A 30 -13.35 6.85 1.56
CA PHE A 30 -14.23 5.94 0.83
C PHE A 30 -14.75 4.79 1.69
N ALA A 31 -14.03 4.41 2.75
CA ALA A 31 -14.34 3.24 3.57
C ALA A 31 -14.68 3.57 5.02
N VAL A 32 -14.37 4.79 5.46
CA VAL A 32 -14.58 5.28 6.84
C VAL A 32 -15.39 6.56 6.79
N SER A 33 -16.33 6.74 7.72
CA SER A 33 -17.15 7.95 7.76
C SER A 33 -16.32 9.20 8.07
N ILE A 34 -16.78 10.35 7.61
CA ILE A 34 -16.11 11.64 7.85
C ILE A 34 -16.06 11.96 9.35
N GLU A 35 -17.08 11.59 10.10
CA GLU A 35 -17.16 11.76 11.55
C GLU A 35 -16.06 10.94 12.25
N LYS A 36 -15.84 9.69 11.82
CA LYS A 36 -14.77 8.85 12.37
C LYS A 36 -13.39 9.39 12.01
N ILE A 37 -13.21 9.90 10.79
CA ILE A 37 -11.94 10.53 10.39
C ILE A 37 -11.69 11.79 11.24
N ARG A 38 -12.72 12.62 11.47
CA ARG A 38 -12.63 13.79 12.35
C ARG A 38 -12.19 13.39 13.76
N GLU A 39 -12.82 12.36 14.34
CA GLU A 39 -12.45 11.83 15.66
C GLU A 39 -10.97 11.43 15.72
N VAL A 40 -10.49 10.67 14.72
CA VAL A 40 -9.07 10.24 14.64
C VAL A 40 -8.13 11.43 14.56
N LEU A 41 -8.44 12.43 13.73
CA LEU A 41 -7.61 13.63 13.58
C LEU A 41 -7.61 14.47 14.85
N HIS A 42 -8.75 14.69 15.50
CA HIS A 42 -8.81 15.44 16.76
C HIS A 42 -8.11 14.72 17.90
N THR A 43 -8.18 13.39 17.95
CA THR A 43 -7.56 12.61 19.02
C THR A 43 -6.04 12.52 18.88
N HIS A 44 -5.53 12.36 17.66
CA HIS A 44 -4.12 12.03 17.46
C HIS A 44 -3.30 13.09 16.72
N PHE A 45 -3.88 13.75 15.71
CA PHE A 45 -3.17 14.76 14.94
C PHE A 45 -3.20 16.14 15.63
N ALA A 46 -4.35 16.59 16.12
CA ALA A 46 -4.48 17.91 16.73
C ALA A 46 -3.52 18.16 17.93
N PRO A 47 -3.29 17.19 18.85
CA PRO A 47 -2.31 17.37 19.92
C PRO A 47 -0.88 17.55 19.42
N VAL A 48 -0.51 16.90 18.31
CA VAL A 48 0.80 17.07 17.68
C VAL A 48 0.87 18.43 16.98
N ALA A 49 -0.15 18.77 16.19
CA ALA A 49 -0.22 20.06 15.49
C ALA A 49 -0.14 21.26 16.45
N ALA A 50 -0.68 21.13 17.65
CA ALA A 50 -0.61 22.20 18.68
C ALA A 50 0.81 22.44 19.24
N LYS A 51 1.75 21.52 19.05
CA LYS A 51 3.15 21.68 19.50
C LYS A 51 3.98 22.49 18.51
N TYR A 52 3.56 22.58 17.26
CA TYR A 52 4.33 23.12 16.15
C TYR A 52 3.55 24.19 15.38
N ALA A 53 4.26 25.17 14.82
CA ALA A 53 3.69 26.11 13.86
C ALA A 53 3.65 25.43 12.47
N ILE A 54 2.58 24.69 12.18
CA ILE A 54 2.43 23.97 10.91
C ILE A 54 2.04 24.94 9.80
N SER A 55 2.89 25.07 8.78
CA SER A 55 2.65 25.89 7.58
C SER A 55 2.07 25.08 6.41
N ASN A 56 2.46 23.81 6.29
CA ASN A 56 2.05 22.94 5.19
C ASN A 56 1.63 21.55 5.68
N ILE A 57 0.60 20.99 5.06
CA ILE A 57 0.15 19.61 5.29
C ILE A 57 0.07 18.90 3.93
N TYR A 58 0.88 17.85 3.76
CA TYR A 58 0.84 16.97 2.59
C TYR A 58 0.29 15.61 3.01
N PHE A 59 -0.94 15.31 2.59
CA PHE A 59 -1.59 14.04 2.92
C PHE A 59 -1.80 13.21 1.67
N TYR A 60 -1.35 11.95 1.71
CA TYR A 60 -1.54 10.98 0.65
C TYR A 60 -2.28 9.76 1.19
N GLY A 61 -3.50 9.55 0.73
CA GLY A 61 -4.35 8.49 1.27
C GLY A 61 -5.16 7.75 0.22
N SER A 62 -5.34 6.45 0.45
CA SER A 62 -6.29 5.66 -0.33
C SER A 62 -7.71 6.21 -0.16
N GLY A 63 -8.47 6.25 -1.27
CA GLY A 63 -9.83 6.79 -1.25
C GLY A 63 -9.91 8.32 -1.28
N CYS A 64 -8.78 9.05 -1.33
CA CYS A 64 -8.75 10.49 -1.54
C CYS A 64 -8.90 10.81 -3.03
N ILE A 65 -10.12 10.69 -3.55
CA ILE A 65 -10.46 10.91 -4.95
C ILE A 65 -11.62 11.90 -5.05
N PHE A 66 -11.62 12.73 -6.11
CA PHE A 66 -12.72 13.65 -6.44
C PHE A 66 -13.35 14.36 -5.21
N SER A 67 -14.62 14.08 -4.94
CA SER A 67 -15.40 14.72 -3.87
C SER A 67 -14.91 14.47 -2.45
N THR A 68 -14.08 13.45 -2.23
CA THR A 68 -13.53 13.16 -0.90
C THR A 68 -12.31 14.00 -0.55
N VAL A 69 -11.56 14.51 -1.53
CA VAL A 69 -10.40 15.37 -1.35
C VAL A 69 -10.78 16.62 -0.54
N GLU A 70 -11.79 17.34 -0.98
CA GLU A 70 -12.21 18.59 -0.32
C GLU A 70 -12.75 18.35 1.10
N LYS A 71 -13.41 17.20 1.34
CA LYS A 71 -13.86 16.82 2.67
C LYS A 71 -12.68 16.58 3.63
N VAL A 72 -11.64 15.89 3.15
CA VAL A 72 -10.43 15.64 3.96
C VAL A 72 -9.64 16.93 4.19
N LYS A 73 -9.51 17.80 3.18
CA LYS A 73 -8.92 19.14 3.35
C LYS A 73 -9.63 19.95 4.43
N ALA A 74 -10.97 19.96 4.39
CA ALA A 74 -11.77 20.68 5.38
C ALA A 74 -11.51 20.20 6.82
N LEU A 75 -11.33 18.87 7.03
CA LEU A 75 -11.01 18.33 8.35
C LEU A 75 -9.64 18.77 8.86
N PHE A 76 -8.63 18.88 8.00
CA PHE A 76 -7.34 19.46 8.38
C PHE A 76 -7.43 20.95 8.67
N ALA A 77 -8.20 21.69 7.88
CA ALA A 77 -8.40 23.13 8.08
C ALA A 77 -9.18 23.45 9.38
N GLU A 78 -10.03 22.55 9.88
CA GLU A 78 -10.65 22.66 11.21
C GLU A 78 -9.60 22.71 12.34
N ILE A 79 -8.45 22.03 12.16
CA ILE A 79 -7.40 21.90 13.18
C ILE A 79 -6.30 22.95 12.96
N VAL A 80 -5.87 23.15 11.71
CA VAL A 80 -4.78 24.08 11.35
C VAL A 80 -5.24 24.99 10.22
N PRO A 81 -6.09 26.01 10.51
CA PRO A 81 -6.71 26.85 9.49
C PRO A 81 -5.72 27.73 8.71
N SER A 82 -4.52 27.93 9.25
CA SER A 82 -3.45 28.73 8.61
C SER A 82 -2.55 27.93 7.68
N ALA A 83 -2.65 26.59 7.68
CA ALA A 83 -1.79 25.75 6.86
C ALA A 83 -2.26 25.69 5.40
N GLU A 84 -1.31 25.62 4.48
CA GLU A 84 -1.56 25.18 3.11
C GLU A 84 -1.73 23.66 3.08
N ILE A 85 -2.86 23.15 2.58
CA ILE A 85 -3.24 21.74 2.66
C ILE A 85 -3.32 21.13 1.27
N PHE A 86 -2.45 20.15 1.04
CA PHE A 86 -2.49 19.27 -0.12
C PHE A 86 -3.02 17.89 0.29
N VAL A 87 -3.98 17.37 -0.48
CA VAL A 87 -4.52 16.00 -0.33
C VAL A 87 -4.48 15.31 -1.68
N GLY A 88 -3.77 14.20 -1.76
CA GLY A 88 -3.67 13.35 -2.94
C GLY A 88 -3.96 11.88 -2.64
N THR A 89 -3.97 11.06 -3.68
CA THR A 89 -4.09 9.61 -3.55
C THR A 89 -2.79 8.99 -3.02
N ASP A 90 -2.87 7.79 -2.47
CA ASP A 90 -1.69 6.98 -2.12
C ASP A 90 -0.76 6.75 -3.32
N LEU A 91 -1.33 6.62 -4.52
CA LEU A 91 -0.57 6.46 -5.76
C LEU A 91 0.18 7.74 -6.15
N ASP A 92 -0.43 8.93 -5.94
CA ASP A 92 0.26 10.21 -6.12
C ASP A 92 1.46 10.32 -5.15
N GLY A 93 1.26 9.86 -3.91
CA GLY A 93 2.34 9.75 -2.93
C GLY A 93 3.48 8.82 -3.38
N ALA A 94 3.14 7.67 -3.94
CA ALA A 94 4.14 6.75 -4.47
C ALA A 94 4.91 7.35 -5.66
N VAL A 95 4.22 8.08 -6.55
CA VAL A 95 4.86 8.78 -7.68
C VAL A 95 5.80 9.87 -7.19
N ASN A 96 5.35 10.76 -6.31
CA ASN A 96 6.17 11.86 -5.77
C ASN A 96 7.39 11.32 -5.00
N ALA A 97 7.24 10.20 -4.31
CA ALA A 97 8.33 9.55 -3.62
C ALA A 97 9.37 8.95 -4.57
N CYS A 98 8.93 8.19 -5.57
CA CYS A 98 9.82 7.35 -6.37
C CYS A 98 10.17 7.95 -7.76
N CYS A 99 9.41 8.95 -8.22
CA CYS A 99 9.59 9.61 -9.51
C CYS A 99 9.67 11.13 -9.32
N PRO A 100 10.66 11.65 -8.56
CA PRO A 100 10.69 13.05 -8.12
C PRO A 100 10.95 14.07 -9.24
N ASP A 101 11.31 13.62 -10.41
CA ASP A 101 11.42 14.39 -11.66
C ASP A 101 10.13 14.38 -12.50
N GLY A 102 9.08 13.72 -11.98
CA GLY A 102 7.80 13.59 -12.67
C GLY A 102 7.77 12.51 -13.76
N ASN A 103 8.82 11.68 -13.89
CA ASN A 103 8.90 10.66 -14.93
C ASN A 103 9.11 9.27 -14.30
N GLY A 104 8.29 8.29 -14.65
CA GLY A 104 8.49 6.92 -14.20
C GLY A 104 7.21 6.11 -14.05
N ILE A 105 7.41 4.86 -13.64
CA ILE A 105 6.34 3.92 -13.28
C ILE A 105 6.39 3.74 -11.76
N ALA A 106 5.31 4.07 -11.07
CA ALA A 106 5.16 3.86 -9.64
C ALA A 106 4.09 2.79 -9.37
N CYS A 107 4.44 1.84 -8.51
CA CYS A 107 3.61 0.72 -8.11
C CYS A 107 3.44 0.71 -6.59
N ILE A 108 2.24 0.48 -6.12
CA ILE A 108 1.97 0.14 -4.72
C ILE A 108 1.77 -1.37 -4.63
N MET A 109 2.45 -2.02 -3.70
CA MET A 109 2.27 -3.44 -3.43
C MET A 109 2.34 -3.69 -1.92
N GLY A 110 1.18 -3.67 -1.29
CA GLY A 110 0.95 -3.84 0.15
C GLY A 110 -0.27 -4.70 0.40
N THR A 111 -1.22 -4.23 1.21
CA THR A 111 -2.51 -4.91 1.42
C THR A 111 -3.28 -5.08 0.10
N GLY A 112 -3.32 -4.04 -0.74
CA GLY A 112 -3.76 -4.10 -2.12
C GLY A 112 -2.62 -3.77 -3.08
N SER A 113 -2.92 -3.64 -4.38
CA SER A 113 -1.95 -3.18 -5.37
C SER A 113 -2.53 -2.15 -6.34
N ALA A 114 -1.67 -1.26 -6.82
CA ALA A 114 -2.01 -0.24 -7.80
C ALA A 114 -0.75 0.18 -8.56
N SER A 115 -0.90 0.77 -9.75
CA SER A 115 0.22 1.27 -10.52
C SER A 115 -0.18 2.41 -11.44
N ALA A 116 0.75 3.29 -11.77
CA ALA A 116 0.58 4.33 -12.78
C ALA A 116 1.92 4.69 -13.42
N GLN A 117 1.85 5.23 -14.64
CA GLN A 117 2.94 5.86 -15.35
C GLN A 117 2.73 7.36 -15.39
N HIS A 118 3.82 8.12 -15.15
CA HIS A 118 3.86 9.57 -15.27
C HIS A 118 4.96 9.99 -16.23
N GLU A 119 4.69 11.05 -16.98
CA GLU A 119 5.65 11.72 -17.86
C GLU A 119 5.43 13.24 -17.76
N GLY A 120 6.49 13.99 -17.51
CA GLY A 120 6.41 15.44 -17.33
C GLY A 120 5.52 15.87 -16.16
N GLY A 121 5.46 15.09 -15.08
CA GLY A 121 4.62 15.35 -13.92
C GLY A 121 3.13 15.02 -14.11
N VAL A 122 2.73 14.50 -15.28
CA VAL A 122 1.33 14.16 -15.60
C VAL A 122 1.16 12.66 -15.65
N ARG A 123 0.07 12.16 -15.10
CA ARG A 123 -0.32 10.75 -15.22
C ARG A 123 -0.73 10.46 -16.66
N THR A 124 0.10 9.71 -17.39
CA THR A 124 -0.14 9.37 -18.80
C THR A 124 -0.90 8.05 -18.97
N LYS A 125 -0.73 7.12 -18.03
CA LYS A 125 -1.44 5.84 -18.04
C LYS A 125 -1.64 5.30 -16.63
N GLN A 126 -2.78 4.68 -16.39
CA GLN A 126 -3.07 3.94 -15.18
C GLN A 126 -3.83 2.65 -15.52
N VAL A 127 -3.30 1.51 -15.08
CA VAL A 127 -4.06 0.27 -15.07
C VAL A 127 -5.07 0.34 -13.93
N PRO A 128 -6.37 0.06 -14.16
CA PRO A 128 -7.39 0.17 -13.12
C PRO A 128 -7.08 -0.72 -11.91
N ALA A 129 -7.08 -0.13 -10.71
CA ALA A 129 -7.05 -0.88 -9.47
C ALA A 129 -8.47 -1.34 -9.13
N LEU A 130 -8.75 -2.63 -9.33
CA LEU A 130 -10.10 -3.20 -9.25
C LEU A 130 -10.41 -3.84 -7.88
N GLY A 131 -9.51 -3.69 -6.91
CA GLY A 131 -9.62 -4.28 -5.58
C GLY A 131 -9.42 -5.81 -5.58
N TYR A 132 -9.49 -6.42 -4.41
CA TYR A 132 -9.04 -7.81 -4.19
C TYR A 132 -9.91 -8.88 -4.84
N LEU A 133 -11.10 -8.55 -5.31
CA LEU A 133 -11.98 -9.50 -6.01
C LEU A 133 -11.65 -9.61 -7.50
N LEU A 134 -11.35 -8.49 -8.15
CA LEU A 134 -11.18 -8.41 -9.60
C LEU A 134 -9.75 -8.02 -10.03
N GLY A 135 -8.91 -7.63 -9.09
CA GLY A 135 -7.55 -7.17 -9.30
C GLY A 135 -6.68 -7.42 -8.07
N ASP A 136 -5.89 -6.42 -7.68
CA ASP A 136 -4.93 -6.45 -6.57
C ASP A 136 -3.92 -7.63 -6.67
N GLU A 137 -3.60 -8.07 -7.89
CA GLU A 137 -2.59 -9.11 -8.12
C GLU A 137 -1.30 -8.77 -7.36
N GLY A 138 -0.62 -9.78 -6.83
CA GLY A 138 0.62 -9.60 -6.07
C GLY A 138 0.46 -8.95 -4.70
N SER A 139 -0.74 -8.56 -4.29
CA SER A 139 -1.00 -7.97 -2.97
C SER A 139 -1.07 -9.02 -1.85
N GLY A 140 -0.86 -8.57 -0.61
CA GLY A 140 -1.01 -9.42 0.57
C GLY A 140 -2.42 -10.00 0.75
N THR A 141 -3.46 -9.26 0.35
CA THR A 141 -4.85 -9.75 0.39
C THR A 141 -5.07 -10.89 -0.60
N VAL A 142 -4.59 -10.74 -1.84
CA VAL A 142 -4.76 -11.78 -2.87
C VAL A 142 -3.90 -13.00 -2.53
N MET A 143 -2.64 -12.83 -2.16
CA MET A 143 -1.79 -13.92 -1.72
C MET A 143 -2.36 -14.66 -0.51
N GLY A 144 -2.84 -13.93 0.51
CA GLY A 144 -3.46 -14.51 1.70
C GLY A 144 -4.76 -15.26 1.39
N ARG A 145 -5.59 -14.76 0.46
CA ARG A 145 -6.78 -15.45 -0.01
C ARG A 145 -6.44 -16.76 -0.72
N LEU A 146 -5.44 -16.74 -1.57
CA LEU A 146 -5.02 -17.91 -2.35
C LEU A 146 -4.38 -18.98 -1.46
N ILE A 147 -3.47 -18.60 -0.55
CA ILE A 147 -2.83 -19.58 0.34
C ILE A 147 -3.84 -20.21 1.32
N LEU A 148 -4.83 -19.45 1.81
CA LEU A 148 -5.94 -19.97 2.58
C LEU A 148 -6.76 -20.99 1.77
N SER A 149 -7.03 -20.69 0.50
CA SER A 149 -7.74 -21.60 -0.40
C SER A 149 -6.96 -22.91 -0.59
N ASP A 150 -5.65 -22.84 -0.79
CA ASP A 150 -4.80 -24.02 -0.96
C ASP A 150 -4.77 -24.88 0.31
N PHE A 151 -4.73 -24.24 1.48
CA PHE A 151 -4.88 -24.95 2.76
C PHE A 151 -6.22 -25.67 2.86
N LEU A 152 -7.34 -24.96 2.67
CA LEU A 152 -8.69 -25.54 2.84
C LEU A 152 -9.04 -26.59 1.80
N LYS A 153 -8.42 -26.54 0.61
CA LYS A 153 -8.58 -27.56 -0.45
C LYS A 153 -7.63 -28.74 -0.32
N GLY A 154 -6.71 -28.73 0.66
CA GLY A 154 -5.72 -29.78 0.83
C GLY A 154 -4.68 -29.87 -0.29
N VAL A 155 -4.43 -28.76 -1.02
CA VAL A 155 -3.42 -28.68 -2.08
C VAL A 155 -2.04 -28.34 -1.50
N MET A 156 -2.02 -27.67 -0.35
CA MET A 156 -0.81 -27.29 0.35
C MET A 156 -0.01 -28.54 0.82
N PRO A 157 1.33 -28.57 0.69
CA PRO A 157 2.16 -29.66 1.22
C PRO A 157 1.89 -29.94 2.70
N ALA A 158 1.86 -31.21 3.09
CA ALA A 158 1.40 -31.64 4.43
C ALA A 158 2.11 -30.95 5.60
N HIS A 159 3.43 -30.72 5.48
CA HIS A 159 4.19 -30.05 6.54
C HIS A 159 3.81 -28.57 6.68
N LEU A 160 3.54 -27.86 5.56
CA LEU A 160 3.05 -26.49 5.57
C LEU A 160 1.62 -26.40 6.04
N ALA A 161 0.76 -27.35 5.62
CA ALA A 161 -0.63 -27.43 6.07
C ALA A 161 -0.72 -27.62 7.60
N LYS A 162 0.18 -28.46 8.17
CA LYS A 162 0.30 -28.61 9.62
C LYS A 162 0.70 -27.30 10.30
N ALA A 163 1.76 -26.63 9.80
CA ALA A 163 2.20 -25.33 10.35
C ALA A 163 1.12 -24.25 10.22
N PHE A 164 0.38 -24.21 9.11
CA PHE A 164 -0.71 -23.27 8.89
C PHE A 164 -1.87 -23.50 9.85
N ALA A 165 -2.25 -24.76 10.07
CA ALA A 165 -3.29 -25.13 11.04
C ALA A 165 -2.90 -24.76 12.48
N GLU A 166 -1.64 -24.99 12.87
CA GLU A 166 -1.12 -24.64 14.19
C GLU A 166 -1.07 -23.12 14.42
N GLU A 167 -0.74 -22.33 13.38
CA GLU A 167 -0.64 -20.88 13.50
C GLU A 167 -2.02 -20.19 13.49
N TYR A 168 -2.94 -20.64 12.65
CA TYR A 168 -4.21 -19.92 12.42
C TYR A 168 -5.45 -20.63 12.97
N GLY A 169 -5.44 -21.94 13.14
CA GLY A 169 -6.57 -22.71 13.64
C GLY A 169 -7.87 -22.52 12.85
N VAL A 170 -7.79 -22.09 11.57
CA VAL A 170 -8.95 -21.71 10.78
C VAL A 170 -9.68 -22.93 10.22
N THR A 171 -10.99 -22.95 10.36
CA THR A 171 -11.88 -23.94 9.77
C THR A 171 -12.51 -23.42 8.47
N GLN A 172 -13.00 -24.33 7.62
CA GLN A 172 -13.73 -23.96 6.41
C GLN A 172 -14.98 -23.10 6.73
N ALA A 173 -15.73 -23.46 7.75
CA ALA A 173 -16.94 -22.73 8.15
C ALA A 173 -16.62 -21.29 8.57
N GLU A 174 -15.60 -21.11 9.39
CA GLU A 174 -15.14 -19.79 9.82
C GLU A 174 -14.61 -18.97 8.64
N ALA A 175 -13.82 -19.59 7.75
CA ALA A 175 -13.30 -18.91 6.57
C ALA A 175 -14.41 -18.39 5.67
N LEU A 176 -15.46 -19.18 5.43
CA LEU A 176 -16.61 -18.77 4.62
C LEU A 176 -17.41 -17.65 5.32
N GLU A 177 -17.66 -17.77 6.63
CA GLU A 177 -18.35 -16.74 7.41
C GLU A 177 -17.59 -15.40 7.33
N ARG A 178 -16.26 -15.42 7.53
CA ARG A 178 -15.41 -14.22 7.49
C ARG A 178 -15.30 -13.62 6.08
N ALA A 179 -15.30 -14.47 5.05
CA ALA A 179 -15.16 -14.06 3.66
C ALA A 179 -16.43 -13.41 3.09
N TYR A 180 -17.61 -13.90 3.46
CA TYR A 180 -18.86 -13.56 2.78
C TYR A 180 -19.85 -12.77 3.64
N HIS A 181 -19.80 -12.89 4.95
CA HIS A 181 -20.81 -12.32 5.85
C HIS A 181 -20.27 -11.27 6.82
N GLN A 182 -18.94 -11.16 6.95
CA GLN A 182 -18.34 -10.17 7.84
C GLN A 182 -17.66 -9.02 7.10
N PRO A 183 -17.63 -7.80 7.68
CA PRO A 183 -16.95 -6.67 7.09
C PRO A 183 -15.42 -6.89 7.04
N ALA A 184 -14.75 -6.17 6.13
CA ALA A 184 -13.30 -6.17 5.99
C ALA A 184 -12.67 -7.54 5.65
N ALA A 185 -13.31 -8.33 4.79
CA ALA A 185 -12.78 -9.61 4.29
C ALA A 185 -11.35 -9.48 3.72
N ASN A 186 -11.01 -8.34 3.10
CA ASN A 186 -9.66 -8.07 2.63
C ASN A 186 -8.62 -8.06 3.76
N ARG A 187 -8.95 -7.54 4.96
CA ARG A 187 -8.08 -7.60 6.14
C ARG A 187 -7.90 -9.02 6.63
N TYR A 188 -8.98 -9.78 6.65
CA TYR A 188 -8.96 -11.18 7.02
C TYR A 188 -8.03 -11.96 6.09
N PHE A 189 -8.20 -11.84 4.78
CA PHE A 189 -7.28 -12.49 3.84
C PHE A 189 -5.84 -12.01 4.00
N GLY A 190 -5.61 -10.71 4.08
CA GLY A 190 -4.26 -10.16 4.27
C GLY A 190 -3.55 -10.60 5.55
N SER A 191 -4.29 -11.12 6.56
CA SER A 191 -3.69 -11.63 7.79
C SER A 191 -2.90 -12.93 7.60
N PHE A 192 -3.13 -13.65 6.50
CA PHE A 192 -2.39 -14.87 6.15
C PHE A 192 -1.09 -14.62 5.37
N ALA A 193 -0.89 -13.40 4.84
CA ALA A 193 0.31 -13.08 4.08
C ALA A 193 1.65 -13.22 4.87
N PRO A 194 1.71 -12.96 6.19
CA PRO A 194 2.92 -13.19 6.98
C PRO A 194 3.41 -14.63 6.99
N PHE A 195 2.53 -15.63 6.81
CA PHE A 195 2.92 -17.03 6.68
C PHE A 195 3.89 -17.25 5.52
N LEU A 196 3.67 -16.56 4.41
CA LEU A 196 4.51 -16.67 3.22
C LEU A 196 5.95 -16.24 3.49
N SER A 197 6.14 -15.13 4.20
CA SER A 197 7.49 -14.64 4.54
C SER A 197 8.20 -15.54 5.55
N LYS A 198 7.46 -16.10 6.51
CA LYS A 198 8.02 -17.06 7.50
C LYS A 198 8.50 -18.35 6.86
N HIS A 199 7.84 -18.80 5.81
CA HIS A 199 8.11 -20.06 5.13
C HIS A 199 8.73 -19.91 3.74
N LEU A 200 9.33 -18.74 3.44
CA LEU A 200 9.85 -18.40 2.10
C LEU A 200 10.94 -19.33 1.60
N GLN A 201 11.63 -20.05 2.50
CA GLN A 201 12.66 -21.04 2.12
C GLN A 201 12.07 -22.35 1.55
N ASP A 202 10.77 -22.57 1.76
CA ASP A 202 10.07 -23.73 1.18
C ASP A 202 9.85 -23.52 -0.32
N PRO A 203 10.19 -24.50 -1.17
CA PRO A 203 10.04 -24.37 -2.63
C PRO A 203 8.61 -24.09 -3.08
N TYR A 204 7.59 -24.64 -2.40
CA TYR A 204 6.19 -24.39 -2.71
C TYR A 204 5.83 -22.93 -2.43
N ILE A 205 6.23 -22.39 -1.28
CA ILE A 205 5.96 -20.99 -0.93
C ILE A 205 6.73 -20.04 -1.84
N LYS A 206 8.00 -20.35 -2.14
CA LYS A 206 8.81 -19.53 -3.05
C LYS A 206 8.15 -19.40 -4.42
N GLU A 207 7.74 -20.53 -5.03
CA GLU A 207 7.06 -20.52 -6.32
C GLU A 207 5.69 -19.85 -6.26
N PHE A 208 4.91 -20.12 -5.20
CA PHE A 208 3.62 -19.47 -4.97
C PHE A 208 3.74 -17.94 -4.94
N VAL A 209 4.70 -17.40 -4.20
CA VAL A 209 4.94 -15.94 -4.12
C VAL A 209 5.40 -15.41 -5.47
N LYS A 210 6.36 -16.08 -6.10
CA LYS A 210 6.93 -15.67 -7.40
C LYS A 210 5.86 -15.56 -8.48
N GLU A 211 4.97 -16.55 -8.57
CA GLU A 211 3.87 -16.53 -9.54
C GLU A 211 2.87 -15.39 -9.26
N ASN A 212 2.56 -15.12 -8.00
CA ASN A 212 1.68 -14.00 -7.66
C ASN A 212 2.30 -12.62 -7.97
N LEU A 213 3.61 -12.47 -7.75
CA LEU A 213 4.35 -11.27 -8.17
C LEU A 213 4.38 -11.13 -9.70
N ARG A 214 4.63 -12.23 -10.42
CA ARG A 214 4.60 -12.25 -11.89
C ARG A 214 3.26 -11.79 -12.43
N ARG A 215 2.14 -12.24 -11.85
CA ARG A 215 0.80 -11.80 -12.27
C ARG A 215 0.66 -10.27 -12.18
N PHE A 216 1.17 -9.64 -11.14
CA PHE A 216 1.16 -8.18 -11.05
C PHE A 216 2.03 -7.54 -12.13
N VAL A 217 3.27 -8.01 -12.29
CA VAL A 217 4.20 -7.45 -13.28
C VAL A 217 3.61 -7.54 -14.69
N VAL A 218 3.15 -8.73 -15.09
CA VAL A 218 2.61 -8.95 -16.44
C VAL A 218 1.30 -8.19 -16.68
N ARG A 219 0.37 -8.20 -15.71
CA ARG A 219 -0.96 -7.61 -15.91
C ARG A 219 -0.98 -6.09 -15.73
N ASN A 220 -0.04 -5.53 -14.97
CA ASN A 220 0.01 -4.10 -14.67
C ASN A 220 1.25 -3.45 -15.25
N VAL A 221 2.46 -3.86 -14.83
CA VAL A 221 3.71 -3.15 -15.15
C VAL A 221 4.06 -3.23 -16.64
N CYS A 222 3.94 -4.41 -17.25
CA CYS A 222 4.25 -4.61 -18.67
C CYS A 222 3.30 -3.86 -19.62
N GLN A 223 2.23 -3.27 -19.12
CA GLN A 223 1.37 -2.40 -19.93
C GLN A 223 1.92 -0.98 -20.07
N TYR A 224 2.94 -0.60 -19.31
CA TYR A 224 3.59 0.72 -19.35
C TYR A 224 4.82 0.73 -20.27
N ARG A 225 5.43 1.90 -20.41
CA ARG A 225 6.67 2.08 -21.20
C ARG A 225 7.89 1.66 -20.40
N THR A 226 8.03 0.36 -20.15
CA THR A 226 9.15 -0.23 -19.40
C THR A 226 10.49 -0.14 -20.13
N ASP A 227 10.47 0.12 -21.42
CA ASP A 227 11.62 0.45 -22.26
C ASP A 227 12.27 1.79 -21.86
N CYS A 228 11.46 2.78 -21.47
CA CYS A 228 11.91 4.13 -21.10
C CYS A 228 12.10 4.28 -19.59
N HIS A 229 11.23 3.68 -18.77
CA HIS A 229 11.17 3.93 -17.35
C HIS A 229 11.37 2.68 -16.50
N PRO A 230 12.17 2.77 -15.41
CA PRO A 230 12.20 1.69 -14.41
C PRO A 230 10.87 1.61 -13.65
N ALA A 231 10.52 0.41 -13.19
CA ALA A 231 9.39 0.20 -12.31
C ALA A 231 9.82 0.36 -10.84
N ASN A 232 9.16 1.29 -10.13
CA ASN A 232 9.40 1.59 -8.73
C ASN A 232 8.27 1.02 -7.88
N PHE A 233 8.58 0.55 -6.68
CA PHE A 233 7.60 -0.12 -5.82
C PHE A 233 7.61 0.44 -4.40
N VAL A 234 6.42 0.69 -3.88
CA VAL A 234 6.17 1.12 -2.50
C VAL A 234 5.25 0.10 -1.84
N GLY A 235 5.61 -0.36 -0.65
CA GLY A 235 4.75 -1.18 0.19
C GLY A 235 5.44 -2.40 0.78
N SER A 236 4.82 -2.94 1.82
CA SER A 236 5.40 -4.03 2.62
C SER A 236 5.62 -5.32 1.83
N ILE A 237 4.71 -5.68 0.92
CA ILE A 237 4.84 -6.89 0.11
C ILE A 237 6.02 -6.76 -0.86
N ALA A 238 6.14 -5.62 -1.55
CA ALA A 238 7.27 -5.38 -2.44
C ALA A 238 8.62 -5.46 -1.71
N SER A 239 8.69 -4.86 -0.52
CA SER A 239 9.93 -4.86 0.29
C SER A 239 10.26 -6.22 0.88
N VAL A 240 9.27 -6.95 1.41
CA VAL A 240 9.49 -8.27 2.03
C VAL A 240 9.93 -9.31 0.99
N PHE A 241 9.41 -9.21 -0.22
CA PHE A 241 9.73 -10.14 -1.32
C PHE A 241 10.59 -9.49 -2.42
N GLU A 242 11.42 -8.51 -2.07
CA GLU A 242 12.23 -7.73 -3.02
C GLU A 242 13.11 -8.62 -3.92
N GLU A 243 13.72 -9.68 -3.36
CA GLU A 243 14.57 -10.59 -4.13
C GLU A 243 13.76 -11.30 -5.24
N LEU A 244 12.62 -11.90 -4.87
CA LEU A 244 11.75 -12.57 -5.83
C LEU A 244 11.13 -11.60 -6.83
N LEU A 245 10.74 -10.41 -6.38
CA LEU A 245 10.23 -9.37 -7.27
C LEU A 245 11.30 -8.95 -8.28
N SER A 246 12.56 -8.83 -7.84
CA SER A 246 13.68 -8.47 -8.73
C SER A 246 13.96 -9.58 -9.75
N GLU A 247 13.88 -10.86 -9.35
CA GLU A 247 13.96 -11.99 -10.28
C GLU A 247 12.85 -11.91 -11.35
N VAL A 248 11.59 -11.71 -10.92
CA VAL A 248 10.45 -11.60 -11.84
C VAL A 248 10.58 -10.43 -12.80
N LEU A 249 10.99 -9.25 -12.32
CA LEU A 249 11.21 -8.08 -13.17
C LEU A 249 12.26 -8.35 -14.25
N ALA A 250 13.36 -9.03 -13.87
CA ALA A 250 14.42 -9.41 -14.82
C ALA A 250 13.93 -10.42 -15.86
N GLU A 251 13.14 -11.43 -15.45
CA GLU A 251 12.54 -12.43 -16.35
C GLU A 251 11.56 -11.80 -17.35
N GLU A 252 10.82 -10.78 -16.93
CA GLU A 252 9.85 -10.05 -17.78
C GLU A 252 10.50 -8.87 -18.54
N GLY A 253 11.83 -8.71 -18.45
CA GLY A 253 12.55 -7.65 -19.16
C GLY A 253 12.26 -6.23 -18.63
N VAL A 254 11.78 -6.11 -17.41
CA VAL A 254 11.46 -4.84 -16.77
C VAL A 254 12.62 -4.36 -15.91
N ARG A 255 13.08 -3.12 -16.15
CA ARG A 255 14.14 -2.51 -15.35
C ARG A 255 13.63 -2.18 -13.94
N LYS A 256 14.31 -2.73 -12.92
CA LYS A 256 14.03 -2.42 -11.53
C LYS A 256 14.43 -0.99 -11.17
N GLY A 257 13.55 -0.27 -10.51
CA GLY A 257 13.80 1.03 -9.87
C GLY A 257 13.94 0.90 -8.35
N VAL A 258 13.42 1.87 -7.63
CA VAL A 258 13.40 1.90 -6.16
C VAL A 258 12.36 0.91 -5.64
N ILE A 259 12.71 0.13 -4.61
CA ILE A 259 11.78 -0.68 -3.82
C ILE A 259 11.88 -0.23 -2.35
N THR A 260 10.77 0.16 -1.74
CA THR A 260 10.73 0.63 -0.35
C THR A 260 9.46 0.19 0.36
N ALA A 261 9.58 -0.14 1.64
CA ALA A 261 8.42 -0.50 2.47
C ALA A 261 7.50 0.69 2.74
N SER A 262 8.05 1.90 2.86
CA SER A 262 7.32 3.14 3.14
C SER A 262 7.82 4.27 2.26
N PRO A 263 6.93 5.12 1.72
CA PRO A 263 7.34 6.28 0.92
C PRO A 263 7.82 7.47 1.78
N MET A 264 7.69 7.42 3.11
CA MET A 264 7.82 8.58 4.00
C MET A 264 9.13 9.35 3.82
N GLU A 265 10.28 8.68 3.87
CA GLU A 265 11.59 9.34 3.73
C GLU A 265 11.75 10.03 2.37
N LEU A 266 11.26 9.38 1.33
CA LEU A 266 11.32 9.90 -0.03
C LEU A 266 10.35 11.09 -0.22
N LEU A 267 9.16 11.04 0.41
CA LEU A 267 8.21 12.16 0.41
C LEU A 267 8.75 13.35 1.19
N VAL A 268 9.37 13.12 2.35
CA VAL A 268 10.06 14.20 3.09
C VAL A 268 11.09 14.87 2.21
N LYS A 269 11.95 14.10 1.55
CA LYS A 269 12.94 14.65 0.61
C LYS A 269 12.31 15.38 -0.58
N TYR A 270 11.17 14.90 -1.07
CA TYR A 270 10.44 15.51 -2.18
C TYR A 270 9.88 16.89 -1.80
N HIS A 271 9.24 17.00 -0.62
CA HIS A 271 8.62 18.23 -0.16
C HIS A 271 9.56 19.22 0.56
N SER A 272 10.81 18.83 0.79
CA SER A 272 11.84 19.71 1.39
C SER A 272 12.74 20.39 0.36
N LYS A 273 12.38 20.29 -0.92
CA LYS A 273 13.04 21.01 -2.03
C LYS A 273 12.35 22.37 -2.20
#